data_892d2aaf4c29cbf95dbfecfa7dd9f399
#
_entry.id   892d2aaf4c29cbf95dbfecfa7dd9f399
#
_cell.length_a   1.000
_cell.length_b   1.000
_cell.length_c   1.000
_cell.angle_alpha   90.00
_cell.angle_beta   90.00
_cell.angle_gamma   90.00
#
_symmetry.space_group_name_H-M   'P 1'
#
loop_
_entity.id
_entity.type
_entity.pdbx_description
1 polymer ?
#
loop_
_entity_poly.entity_id
_entity_poly.type
_entity_poly.pdbx_seq_one_letter_code
_entity_poly.pdbx_strand_id
1 'polypeptide(L)'
;MAKTNGRAEDYGVSSIKVLKGLEPVKQRPGMYTLTDNPLHIIQEVVDNATDEVLAGFGSRISVTLHADGGITVEDNGRGIPTGLHPEEKVPVVELVFTRLHAGGKFAKSDGSGPYSFAGGLHLSLIHI
;
A
#
# COMPACT_ATOMS: atom_id res chain seq x y z
N MET A 1 -40.99 1.50 35.96
CA MET A 1 -39.80 0.63 36.23
C MET A 1 -39.01 0.48 34.94
N ALA A 2 -37.98 1.24 34.81
CA ALA A 2 -37.10 1.18 33.65
C ALA A 2 -35.87 0.33 34.03
N LYS A 3 -35.64 -0.77 33.34
CA LYS A 3 -34.39 -1.54 33.44
C LYS A 3 -33.49 -1.14 32.30
N THR A 4 -32.62 -0.19 32.55
CA THR A 4 -31.41 0.04 31.75
C THR A 4 -30.32 -0.92 32.24
N ASN A 5 -30.14 -2.04 31.57
CA ASN A 5 -28.95 -2.85 31.70
C ASN A 5 -28.18 -2.76 30.38
N GLY A 6 -27.49 -1.64 30.16
CA GLY A 6 -26.35 -1.59 29.29
C GLY A 6 -25.17 -2.20 30.03
N ARG A 7 -24.85 -3.46 29.76
CA ARG A 7 -23.54 -4.02 30.13
C ARG A 7 -22.47 -3.16 29.48
N ALA A 8 -21.69 -2.44 30.27
CA ALA A 8 -20.39 -2.00 29.88
C ALA A 8 -19.61 -3.28 29.53
N GLU A 9 -19.32 -3.49 28.26
CA GLU A 9 -18.44 -4.57 27.83
C GLU A 9 -17.11 -4.39 28.58
N ASP A 10 -16.69 -5.45 29.24
CA ASP A 10 -15.49 -5.48 30.07
C ASP A 10 -14.28 -5.14 29.16
N TYR A 11 -13.81 -3.90 29.21
CA TYR A 11 -12.64 -3.44 28.47
C TYR A 11 -11.39 -3.97 29.17
N GLY A 12 -11.16 -5.27 28.99
CA GLY A 12 -10.03 -6.00 29.55
C GLY A 12 -8.91 -6.25 28.53
N VAL A 13 -7.82 -6.80 29.00
CA VAL A 13 -6.64 -7.15 28.17
C VAL A 13 -7.04 -8.04 26.99
N SER A 14 -8.02 -8.92 27.16
CA SER A 14 -8.55 -9.82 26.13
C SER A 14 -9.35 -9.12 25.01
N SER A 15 -9.80 -7.88 25.25
CA SER A 15 -10.53 -7.10 24.24
C SER A 15 -9.60 -6.45 23.19
N ILE A 16 -8.30 -6.39 23.46
CA ILE A 16 -7.31 -5.82 22.54
C ILE A 16 -6.93 -6.86 21.50
N LYS A 17 -7.32 -6.60 20.25
CA LYS A 17 -6.96 -7.43 19.09
C LYS A 17 -5.77 -6.84 18.38
N VAL A 18 -4.75 -7.66 18.13
CA VAL A 18 -3.61 -7.30 17.28
C VAL A 18 -3.88 -7.83 15.88
N LEU A 19 -4.05 -6.91 14.93
CA LEU A 19 -4.25 -7.25 13.53
C LEU A 19 -2.89 -7.42 12.83
N LYS A 20 -2.77 -8.40 11.94
CA LYS A 20 -1.53 -8.72 11.21
C LYS A 20 -1.75 -8.68 9.70
N GLY A 21 -0.67 -8.46 8.95
CA GLY A 21 -0.69 -8.44 7.49
C GLY A 21 -1.62 -7.36 6.94
N LEU A 22 -2.55 -7.73 6.06
CA LEU A 22 -3.53 -6.82 5.45
C LEU A 22 -4.86 -6.71 6.22
N GLU A 23 -5.02 -7.41 7.34
CA GLU A 23 -6.24 -7.34 8.15
C GLU A 23 -6.61 -5.91 8.61
N PRO A 24 -5.66 -5.05 9.04
CA PRO A 24 -5.97 -3.65 9.37
C PRO A 24 -6.58 -2.90 8.20
N VAL A 25 -6.07 -3.11 6.99
CA VAL A 25 -6.54 -2.46 5.76
C VAL A 25 -7.95 -2.92 5.40
N LYS A 26 -8.21 -4.23 5.46
CA LYS A 26 -9.54 -4.81 5.18
C LYS A 26 -10.60 -4.34 6.16
N GLN A 27 -10.26 -4.22 7.45
CA GLN A 27 -11.21 -3.81 8.48
C GLN A 27 -11.48 -2.30 8.46
N ARG A 28 -10.49 -1.48 8.12
CA ARG A 28 -10.60 -0.02 8.09
C ARG A 28 -9.89 0.57 6.87
N PRO A 29 -10.37 0.29 5.66
CA PRO A 29 -9.74 0.75 4.42
C PRO A 29 -9.65 2.28 4.35
N GLY A 30 -10.61 3.02 4.90
CA GLY A 30 -10.61 4.48 4.95
C GLY A 30 -9.46 5.12 5.74
N MET A 31 -8.68 4.34 6.48
CA MET A 31 -7.44 4.83 7.12
C MET A 31 -6.25 4.85 6.15
N TYR A 32 -6.35 4.16 5.01
CA TYR A 32 -5.25 3.94 4.07
C TYR A 32 -5.54 4.51 2.68
N THR A 33 -6.82 4.61 2.31
CA THR A 33 -7.24 5.11 1.00
C THR A 33 -8.60 5.80 1.12
N LEU A 34 -8.96 6.60 0.12
CA LEU A 34 -10.28 7.21 0.00
C LEU A 34 -11.26 6.14 -0.52
N THR A 35 -12.08 5.60 0.36
CA THR A 35 -13.01 4.50 0.03
C THR A 35 -14.22 4.94 -0.79
N ASP A 36 -14.53 6.21 -0.81
CA ASP A 36 -15.57 6.84 -1.60
C ASP A 36 -15.12 7.26 -3.01
N ASN A 37 -13.80 7.19 -3.27
CA ASN A 37 -13.22 7.58 -4.54
C ASN A 37 -12.21 6.54 -5.06
N PRO A 38 -12.63 5.63 -5.96
CA PRO A 38 -11.75 4.60 -6.52
C PRO A 38 -10.57 5.17 -7.33
N LEU A 39 -10.63 6.43 -7.76
CA LEU A 39 -9.52 7.10 -8.43
C LEU A 39 -8.27 7.19 -7.55
N HIS A 40 -8.43 7.16 -6.23
CA HIS A 40 -7.29 7.18 -5.31
C HIS A 40 -6.34 5.99 -5.51
N ILE A 41 -6.89 4.80 -5.80
CA ILE A 41 -6.07 3.61 -6.10
C ILE A 41 -5.27 3.82 -7.39
N ILE A 42 -5.89 4.41 -8.40
CA ILE A 42 -5.22 4.72 -9.67
C ILE A 42 -4.12 5.75 -9.45
N GLN A 43 -4.37 6.76 -8.62
CA GLN A 43 -3.37 7.75 -8.24
C GLN A 43 -2.16 7.11 -7.58
N GLU A 44 -2.34 6.18 -6.64
CA GLU A 44 -1.24 5.43 -6.01
C GLU A 44 -0.39 4.67 -7.04
N VAL A 45 -1.01 4.09 -8.08
CA VAL A 45 -0.28 3.40 -9.17
C VAL A 45 0.53 4.39 -10.01
N VAL A 46 -0.08 5.54 -10.35
CA VAL A 46 0.62 6.60 -11.10
C VAL A 46 1.75 7.19 -10.28
N ASP A 47 1.55 7.42 -8.99
CA ASP A 47 2.57 7.95 -8.09
C ASP A 47 3.76 6.98 -7.96
N ASN A 48 3.51 5.66 -7.94
CA ASN A 48 4.59 4.67 -7.97
C ASN A 48 5.43 4.77 -9.24
N ALA A 49 4.80 4.91 -10.41
CA ALA A 49 5.50 5.09 -11.67
C ALA A 49 6.26 6.43 -11.70
N THR A 50 5.67 7.49 -11.16
CA THR A 50 6.27 8.83 -11.08
C THR A 50 7.51 8.83 -10.18
N ASP A 51 7.47 8.13 -9.06
CA ASP A 51 8.61 8.02 -8.14
C ASP A 51 9.84 7.39 -8.81
N GLU A 52 9.66 6.39 -9.70
CA GLU A 52 10.76 5.80 -10.48
C GLU A 52 11.39 6.85 -11.42
N VAL A 53 10.57 7.67 -12.08
CA VAL A 53 11.06 8.73 -12.96
C VAL A 53 11.77 9.83 -12.17
N LEU A 54 11.20 10.28 -11.05
CA LEU A 54 11.81 11.29 -10.17
C LEU A 54 13.12 10.80 -9.54
N ALA A 55 13.24 9.51 -9.27
CA ALA A 55 14.48 8.90 -8.80
C ALA A 55 15.53 8.72 -9.90
N GLY A 56 15.21 9.09 -11.15
CA GLY A 56 16.13 9.03 -12.29
C GLY A 56 16.26 7.66 -12.95
N PHE A 57 15.39 6.70 -12.62
CA PHE A 57 15.45 5.33 -13.15
C PHE A 57 14.47 5.08 -14.31
N GLY A 58 13.63 6.06 -14.63
CA GLY A 58 12.71 6.00 -15.76
C GLY A 58 12.62 7.34 -16.49
N SER A 59 12.03 7.33 -17.66
CA SER A 59 11.85 8.54 -18.51
C SER A 59 10.49 8.59 -19.17
N ARG A 60 9.66 7.55 -19.02
CA ARG A 60 8.35 7.45 -19.65
C ARG A 60 7.35 6.80 -18.72
N ILE A 61 6.17 7.42 -18.65
CA ILE A 61 4.97 6.86 -18.04
C ILE A 61 3.86 6.92 -19.11
N SER A 62 3.14 5.84 -19.29
CA SER A 62 2.01 5.73 -20.18
C SER A 62 0.77 5.33 -19.40
N VAL A 63 -0.33 6.05 -19.58
CA VAL A 63 -1.62 5.73 -18.97
C VAL A 63 -2.62 5.48 -20.09
N THR A 64 -3.19 4.28 -20.11
CA THR A 64 -4.18 3.88 -21.10
C THR A 64 -5.53 3.65 -20.45
N LEU A 65 -6.57 4.34 -20.93
CA LEU A 65 -7.95 4.10 -20.55
C LEU A 65 -8.57 3.12 -21.54
N HIS A 66 -9.12 2.03 -21.05
CA HIS A 66 -9.77 1.01 -21.88
C HIS A 66 -11.27 1.27 -21.99
N ALA A 67 -11.85 0.78 -23.09
CA ALA A 67 -13.30 0.95 -23.35
C ALA A 67 -14.19 0.21 -22.33
N ASP A 68 -13.65 -0.80 -21.65
CA ASP A 68 -14.34 -1.54 -20.57
C ASP A 68 -14.25 -0.86 -19.21
N GLY A 69 -13.63 0.34 -19.15
CA GLY A 69 -13.40 1.08 -17.91
C GLY A 69 -12.12 0.69 -17.16
N GLY A 70 -11.33 -0.24 -17.70
CA GLY A 70 -10.02 -0.59 -17.16
C GLY A 70 -8.99 0.50 -17.40
N ILE A 71 -7.93 0.54 -16.58
CA ILE A 71 -6.81 1.46 -16.71
C ILE A 71 -5.51 0.67 -16.66
N THR A 72 -4.61 0.94 -17.60
CA THR A 72 -3.24 0.43 -17.58
C THR A 72 -2.27 1.59 -17.34
N VAL A 73 -1.39 1.42 -16.38
CA VAL A 73 -0.26 2.33 -16.14
C VAL A 73 1.01 1.55 -16.40
N GLU A 74 1.86 2.08 -17.27
CA GLU A 74 3.15 1.48 -17.66
C GLU A 74 4.25 2.51 -17.46
N ASP A 75 5.33 2.10 -16.82
CA ASP A 75 6.58 2.86 -16.75
C ASP A 75 7.74 2.06 -17.34
N ASN A 76 8.85 2.74 -17.60
CA ASN A 76 10.10 2.12 -18.05
C ASN A 76 11.19 2.19 -16.96
N GLY A 77 10.79 2.14 -15.69
CA GLY A 77 11.67 2.11 -14.54
C GLY A 77 12.35 0.76 -14.30
N ARG A 78 12.93 0.57 -13.12
CA ARG A 78 13.68 -0.65 -12.77
C ARG A 78 12.79 -1.88 -12.57
N GLY A 79 11.50 -1.67 -12.33
CA GLY A 79 10.58 -2.72 -11.93
C GLY A 79 10.77 -3.18 -10.47
N ILE A 80 9.94 -4.14 -10.05
CA ILE A 80 10.00 -4.73 -8.72
C ILE A 80 10.99 -5.90 -8.75
N PRO A 81 11.95 -6.00 -7.79
CA PRO A 81 12.86 -7.13 -7.71
C PRO A 81 12.10 -8.46 -7.60
N THR A 82 12.51 -9.46 -8.35
CA THR A 82 11.87 -10.79 -8.38
C THR A 82 12.56 -11.85 -7.51
N GLY A 83 13.71 -11.52 -6.91
CA GLY A 83 14.45 -12.41 -6.03
C GLY A 83 13.79 -12.66 -4.68
N LEU A 84 14.36 -13.58 -3.89
CA LEU A 84 13.95 -13.83 -2.51
C LEU A 84 14.48 -12.74 -1.58
N HIS A 85 13.64 -12.29 -0.65
CA HIS A 85 14.08 -11.39 0.41
C HIS A 85 15.07 -12.12 1.34
N PRO A 86 16.22 -11.50 1.68
CA PRO A 86 17.28 -12.19 2.44
C PRO A 86 16.82 -12.70 3.81
N GLU A 87 15.95 -11.95 4.50
CA GLU A 87 15.47 -12.32 5.85
C GLU A 87 14.15 -13.10 5.79
N GLU A 88 13.16 -12.63 5.04
CA GLU A 88 11.81 -13.22 4.99
C GLU A 88 11.74 -14.52 4.19
N LYS A 89 12.73 -14.80 3.33
CA LYS A 89 12.83 -16.01 2.49
C LYS A 89 11.65 -16.23 1.52
N VAL A 90 10.91 -15.18 1.21
CA VAL A 90 9.81 -15.16 0.23
C VAL A 90 10.14 -14.20 -0.91
N PRO A 91 9.51 -14.33 -2.09
CA PRO A 91 9.72 -13.40 -3.20
C PRO A 91 9.42 -11.95 -2.79
N VAL A 92 10.28 -11.02 -3.18
CA VAL A 92 10.09 -9.58 -2.87
C VAL A 92 8.75 -9.08 -3.42
N VAL A 93 8.34 -9.52 -4.60
CA VAL A 93 7.06 -9.16 -5.18
C VAL A 93 5.88 -9.57 -4.29
N GLU A 94 5.94 -10.74 -3.65
CA GLU A 94 4.93 -11.18 -2.70
C GLU A 94 4.86 -10.24 -1.48
N LEU A 95 6.02 -9.88 -0.91
CA LEU A 95 6.07 -8.96 0.23
C LEU A 95 5.44 -7.61 -0.09
N VAL A 96 5.82 -7.02 -1.24
CA VAL A 96 5.36 -5.69 -1.65
C VAL A 96 3.84 -5.65 -1.78
N PHE A 97 3.21 -6.72 -2.28
CA PHE A 97 1.77 -6.77 -2.48
C PHE A 97 0.97 -7.30 -1.29
N THR A 98 1.59 -8.04 -0.36
CA THR A 98 0.86 -8.71 0.73
C THR A 98 1.20 -8.21 2.13
N ARG A 99 2.24 -7.40 2.27
CA ARG A 99 2.66 -6.84 3.56
C ARG A 99 2.48 -5.33 3.58
N LEU A 100 1.77 -4.85 4.57
CA LEU A 100 1.66 -3.42 4.82
C LEU A 100 3.04 -2.87 5.20
N HIS A 101 3.40 -1.70 4.67
CA HIS A 101 4.70 -1.06 4.86
C HIS A 101 5.91 -1.87 4.33
N ALA A 102 5.72 -2.79 3.38
CA ALA A 102 6.82 -3.39 2.65
C ALA A 102 7.13 -2.58 1.39
N GLY A 103 8.38 -2.13 1.25
CA GLY A 103 8.83 -1.40 0.05
C GLY A 103 10.09 -0.57 0.30
N GLY A 104 10.83 -0.28 -0.76
CA GLY A 104 12.07 0.51 -0.71
C GLY A 104 11.87 1.98 -0.30
N LYS A 105 10.64 2.47 -0.33
CA LYS A 105 10.29 3.85 0.01
C LYS A 105 10.23 4.12 1.51
N PHE A 106 10.21 3.09 2.34
CA PHE A 106 10.26 3.19 3.81
C PHE A 106 11.68 3.23 4.38
N ALA A 107 12.72 3.17 3.53
CA ALA A 107 14.09 3.39 3.97
C ALA A 107 14.25 4.84 4.46
N LYS A 108 14.98 4.96 5.57
CA LYS A 108 15.11 6.14 6.44
C LYS A 108 15.14 7.50 5.74
N SER A 109 14.53 8.48 6.38
CA SER A 109 14.51 9.92 6.04
C SER A 109 15.88 10.64 6.09
N ASP A 110 16.98 9.90 6.22
CA ASP A 110 18.36 10.44 6.23
C ASP A 110 18.97 10.62 4.83
N GLY A 111 18.16 10.40 3.76
CA GLY A 111 18.60 10.53 2.37
C GLY A 111 19.40 9.34 1.85
N SER A 112 19.57 8.27 2.64
CA SER A 112 20.33 7.07 2.23
C SER A 112 19.48 6.04 1.46
N GLY A 113 18.19 6.27 1.31
CA GLY A 113 17.28 5.41 0.55
C GLY A 113 17.33 5.65 -0.96
N PRO A 114 16.83 4.71 -1.77
CA PRO A 114 16.81 4.82 -3.24
C PRO A 114 15.84 5.90 -3.76
N TYR A 115 15.05 6.52 -2.89
CA TYR A 115 14.09 7.57 -3.22
C TYR A 115 14.24 8.76 -2.30
N SER A 116 14.52 9.95 -2.85
CA SER A 116 14.55 11.23 -2.12
C SER A 116 13.13 11.73 -1.85
N PHE A 117 12.20 11.43 -2.74
CA PHE A 117 10.77 11.74 -2.65
C PHE A 117 9.98 10.49 -3.01
N ALA A 118 8.87 10.26 -2.33
CA ALA A 118 7.98 9.15 -2.63
C ALA A 118 6.53 9.57 -2.41
N GLY A 119 5.70 9.50 -3.47
CA GLY A 119 4.26 9.76 -3.45
C GLY A 119 3.46 8.50 -3.17
N GLY A 120 3.77 7.41 -3.88
CA GLY A 120 3.06 6.13 -3.74
C GLY A 120 3.68 5.25 -2.66
N LEU A 121 3.02 5.10 -1.51
CA LEU A 121 3.53 4.34 -0.37
C LEU A 121 2.90 2.95 -0.21
N HIS A 122 1.77 2.69 -0.86
CA HIS A 122 0.90 1.56 -0.53
C HIS A 122 0.53 0.70 -1.74
N LEU A 123 1.51 0.06 -2.37
CA LEU A 123 1.25 -0.92 -3.44
C LEU A 123 0.30 -2.05 -3.02
N SER A 124 0.30 -2.43 -1.74
CA SER A 124 -0.60 -3.43 -1.20
C SER A 124 -2.08 -3.04 -1.25
N LEU A 125 -2.42 -1.75 -1.44
CA LEU A 125 -3.79 -1.29 -1.61
C LEU A 125 -4.42 -1.72 -2.94
N ILE A 126 -3.62 -2.06 -3.94
CA ILE A 126 -4.09 -2.51 -5.26
C ILE A 126 -4.88 -3.83 -5.16
N HIS A 127 -4.70 -4.61 -4.08
CA HIS A 127 -5.40 -5.87 -3.83
C HIS A 127 -6.71 -5.74 -3.04
N ILE A 128 -7.12 -4.54 -2.71
CA ILE A 128 -8.38 -4.28 -2.01
C ILE A 128 -9.50 -4.08 -3.00
#